data_1708084258ecf14ad0068b48553286c5
#
_entry.id   1708084258ecf14ad0068b48553286c5
#
_cell.length_a   1.000
_cell.length_b   1.000
_cell.length_c   1.000
_cell.angle_alpha   90.00
_cell.angle_beta   90.00
_cell.angle_gamma   90.00
#
_symmetry.space_group_name_H-M   'P 1'
#
loop_
_entity.id
_entity.type
_entity.pdbx_description
1 polymer ?
#
loop_
_entity_poly.entity_id
_entity_poly.type
_entity_poly.pdbx_seq_one_letter_code
_entity_poly.pdbx_strand_id
1 'polypeptide(L)'
;MLDVTHEGMTLTWQPPEDNGGSEIAGYIIERKEAHSDRWLRINKNPITMTRYRSSGLIEGLEYEHRITAINSRGAGKPSESSAITIAMDPIGM
;
A
#
# COMPACT_ATOMS: atom_id res chain seq x y z
N MET A 1 -5.46 -1.40 -7.68
CA MET A 1 -5.28 -2.74 -7.11
C MET A 1 -5.30 -3.78 -8.20
N LEU A 2 -4.35 -4.68 -8.18
CA LEU A 2 -4.23 -5.75 -9.17
C LEU A 2 -4.23 -7.09 -8.45
N ASP A 3 -4.58 -8.15 -9.18
CA ASP A 3 -4.47 -9.53 -8.68
C ASP A 3 -5.07 -9.71 -7.29
N VAL A 4 -6.26 -9.19 -7.10
CA VAL A 4 -6.97 -9.32 -5.81
C VAL A 4 -7.42 -10.77 -5.65
N THR A 5 -7.06 -11.36 -4.52
CA THR A 5 -7.48 -12.71 -4.13
C THR A 5 -7.98 -12.68 -2.69
N HIS A 6 -8.42 -13.82 -2.19
CA HIS A 6 -8.89 -13.92 -0.81
C HIS A 6 -7.79 -13.68 0.22
N GLU A 7 -6.53 -13.76 -0.17
CA GLU A 7 -5.41 -13.65 0.77
C GLU A 7 -4.45 -12.52 0.45
N GLY A 8 -4.60 -11.84 -0.67
CA GLY A 8 -3.67 -10.78 -1.04
C GLY A 8 -4.16 -9.91 -2.17
N MET A 9 -3.49 -8.79 -2.33
CA MET A 9 -3.74 -7.87 -3.43
C MET A 9 -2.48 -7.09 -3.73
N THR A 10 -2.27 -6.76 -5.00
CA THR A 10 -1.07 -6.06 -5.46
C THR A 10 -1.36 -4.58 -5.62
N LEU A 11 -0.51 -3.76 -5.00
CA LEU A 11 -0.56 -2.31 -5.14
C LEU A 11 0.47 -1.87 -6.16
N THR A 12 0.12 -0.84 -6.92
CA THR A 12 1.07 -0.12 -7.76
C THR A 12 0.83 1.38 -7.54
N TRP A 13 1.89 2.16 -7.70
CA TRP A 13 1.79 3.61 -7.51
C TRP A 13 2.83 4.30 -8.37
N GLN A 14 2.75 5.63 -8.43
CA GLN A 14 3.70 6.45 -9.18
C GLN A 14 4.61 7.19 -8.21
N PRO A 15 5.88 7.40 -8.57
CA PRO A 15 6.74 8.25 -7.76
C PRO A 15 6.15 9.66 -7.65
N PRO A 16 6.38 10.37 -6.53
CA PRO A 16 5.93 11.77 -6.42
C PRO A 16 6.60 12.62 -7.50
N GLU A 17 5.85 13.57 -8.06
CA GLU A 17 6.40 14.49 -9.05
C GLU A 17 7.45 15.42 -8.44
N ASP A 18 7.21 15.84 -7.20
CA ASP A 18 8.12 16.69 -6.46
C ASP A 18 8.66 15.94 -5.27
N ASN A 19 9.94 15.63 -5.30
CA ASN A 19 10.61 14.91 -4.22
C ASN A 19 11.34 15.84 -3.26
N GLY A 20 11.09 17.15 -3.33
CA GLY A 20 11.72 18.15 -2.48
C GLY A 20 13.20 18.35 -2.77
N GLY A 21 13.67 17.98 -3.96
CA GLY A 21 15.06 18.10 -4.34
C GLY A 21 15.93 16.95 -3.87
N SER A 22 15.35 15.93 -3.26
CA SER A 22 16.07 14.75 -2.80
C SER A 22 15.51 13.50 -3.48
N GLU A 23 16.38 12.56 -3.81
CA GLU A 23 15.96 11.31 -4.40
C GLU A 23 15.15 10.48 -3.40
N ILE A 24 14.19 9.74 -3.93
CA ILE A 24 13.41 8.81 -3.11
C ILE A 24 14.30 7.63 -2.72
N ALA A 25 14.46 7.41 -1.43
CA ALA A 25 15.21 6.28 -0.90
C ALA A 25 14.37 5.00 -0.84
N GLY A 26 13.07 5.14 -0.71
CA GLY A 26 12.18 3.99 -0.66
C GLY A 26 10.77 4.38 -0.31
N TYR A 27 9.91 3.36 -0.14
CA TYR A 27 8.50 3.54 0.18
C TYR A 27 8.11 2.68 1.37
N ILE A 28 7.21 3.22 2.19
CA ILE A 28 6.58 2.47 3.28
C ILE A 28 5.12 2.27 2.89
N ILE A 29 4.67 1.04 3.01
CA ILE A 29 3.29 0.67 2.71
C ILE A 29 2.57 0.42 4.03
N GLU A 30 1.41 1.05 4.21
CA GLU A 30 0.56 0.84 5.36
C GLU A 30 -0.81 0.36 4.92
N ARG A 31 -1.42 -0.44 5.77
CA ARG A 31 -2.72 -1.06 5.50
C ARG A 31 -3.59 -0.96 6.74
N LYS A 32 -4.89 -0.80 6.53
CA LYS A 32 -5.87 -0.95 7.60
C LYS A 32 -7.13 -1.61 7.07
N GLU A 33 -7.87 -2.26 7.97
CA GLU A 33 -9.24 -2.64 7.65
C GLU A 33 -10.09 -1.37 7.53
N ALA A 34 -11.06 -1.38 6.63
CA ALA A 34 -11.87 -0.20 6.36
C ALA A 34 -12.58 0.35 7.59
N HIS A 35 -12.94 -0.52 8.53
CA HIS A 35 -13.66 -0.13 9.75
C HIS A 35 -12.76 0.11 10.95
N SER A 36 -11.45 0.01 10.77
CA SER A 36 -10.47 0.24 11.82
C SER A 36 -9.85 1.62 11.68
N ASP A 37 -9.43 2.21 12.79
CA ASP A 37 -8.73 3.49 12.79
C ASP A 37 -7.22 3.33 12.78
N ARG A 38 -6.72 2.10 12.81
CA ARG A 38 -5.30 1.84 12.97
C ARG A 38 -4.65 1.42 11.67
N TRP A 39 -3.68 2.22 11.22
CA TRP A 39 -2.81 1.86 10.11
C TRP A 39 -1.68 0.97 10.58
N LEU A 40 -1.41 -0.11 9.84
CA LEU A 40 -0.32 -1.02 10.13
C LEU A 40 0.69 -0.98 9.00
N ARG A 41 1.97 -0.83 9.36
CA ARG A 41 3.04 -0.91 8.38
C ARG A 41 3.25 -2.37 8.01
N ILE A 42 3.23 -2.68 6.71
CA ILE A 42 3.29 -4.06 6.24
C ILE A 42 4.62 -4.46 5.60
N ASN A 43 5.53 -3.51 5.36
CA ASN A 43 6.89 -3.83 4.90
C ASN A 43 7.89 -3.49 6.00
N LYS A 44 8.82 -4.40 6.27
CA LYS A 44 9.83 -4.20 7.33
C LYS A 44 10.84 -3.13 6.94
N ASN A 45 11.28 -3.15 5.69
CA ASN A 45 12.26 -2.21 5.17
C ASN A 45 11.65 -1.42 4.02
N PRO A 46 12.05 -0.15 3.83
CA PRO A 46 11.57 0.59 2.67
C PRO A 46 11.90 -0.15 1.37
N ILE A 47 10.99 -0.12 0.43
CA ILE A 47 11.17 -0.76 -0.88
C ILE A 47 11.37 0.32 -1.93
N THR A 48 12.17 0.01 -2.96
CA THR A 48 12.45 0.98 -4.02
C THR A 48 11.53 0.81 -5.23
N MET A 49 10.84 -0.32 -5.31
CA MET A 49 9.89 -0.58 -6.39
C MET A 49 8.57 0.15 -6.12
N THR A 50 7.85 0.46 -7.18
CA THR A 50 6.53 1.08 -7.08
C THR A 50 5.42 0.05 -7.17
N ARG A 51 5.69 -1.13 -6.66
CA ARG A 51 4.77 -2.26 -6.65
C ARG A 51 5.02 -3.09 -5.39
N TYR A 52 3.93 -3.52 -4.76
CA TYR A 52 4.04 -4.36 -3.56
C TYR A 52 2.82 -5.24 -3.41
N ARG A 53 3.02 -6.50 -3.01
CA ARG A 53 1.91 -7.40 -2.75
C ARG A 53 1.58 -7.41 -1.28
N SER A 54 0.38 -6.95 -0.95
CA SER A 54 -0.18 -7.03 0.39
C SER A 54 -0.76 -8.42 0.58
N SER A 55 -0.21 -9.19 1.50
CA SER A 55 -0.61 -10.59 1.73
C SER A 55 -1.05 -10.80 3.17
N GLY A 56 -1.47 -12.02 3.47
CA GLY A 56 -1.95 -12.34 4.82
C GLY A 56 -3.32 -11.74 5.12
N LEU A 57 -4.09 -11.43 4.09
CA LEU A 57 -5.42 -10.85 4.27
C LEU A 57 -6.42 -11.91 4.72
N ILE A 58 -7.50 -11.45 5.32
CA ILE A 58 -8.61 -12.31 5.73
C ILE A 58 -9.71 -12.18 4.70
N GLU A 59 -10.13 -13.30 4.15
CA GLU A 59 -11.18 -13.32 3.13
C GLU A 59 -12.45 -12.64 3.63
N GLY A 60 -13.01 -11.80 2.79
CA GLY A 60 -14.24 -11.08 3.09
C GLY A 60 -14.07 -9.75 3.80
N LEU A 61 -12.87 -9.45 4.30
CA LEU A 61 -12.61 -8.15 4.92
C LEU A 61 -12.24 -7.11 3.89
N GLU A 62 -12.58 -5.87 4.18
CA GLU A 62 -12.29 -4.73 3.32
C GLU A 62 -11.03 -4.02 3.82
N TYR A 63 -10.16 -3.65 2.90
CA TYR A 63 -8.87 -3.05 3.23
C TYR A 63 -8.62 -1.76 2.47
N GLU A 64 -7.87 -0.86 3.10
CA GLU A 64 -7.32 0.33 2.48
C GLU A 64 -5.82 0.33 2.64
N HIS A 65 -5.12 0.95 1.70
CA HIS A 65 -3.67 1.07 1.74
C HIS A 65 -3.26 2.51 1.48
N ARG A 66 -2.10 2.89 1.99
CA ARG A 66 -1.48 4.17 1.68
C ARG A 66 0.03 3.98 1.59
N ILE A 67 0.68 4.86 0.81
CA ILE A 67 2.10 4.78 0.51
C ILE A 67 2.77 6.05 0.99
N THR A 68 3.92 5.91 1.66
CA THR A 68 4.73 7.06 2.08
C THR A 68 6.10 6.95 1.43
N ALA A 69 6.51 8.00 0.71
CA ALA A 69 7.85 8.07 0.14
C ALA A 69 8.82 8.57 1.19
N ILE A 70 10.01 7.97 1.23
CA ILE A 70 11.08 8.36 2.15
C ILE A 70 12.26 8.84 1.34
N ASN A 71 12.88 9.94 1.79
CA ASN A 71 14.12 10.44 1.23
C ASN A 71 15.12 10.68 2.36
N SER A 72 16.24 11.32 2.05
CA SER A 72 17.29 11.57 3.03
C SER A 72 16.85 12.49 4.18
N ARG A 73 15.75 13.21 4.01
CA ARG A 73 15.20 14.11 5.02
C ARG A 73 14.16 13.42 5.91
N GLY A 74 13.82 12.18 5.59
CA GLY A 74 12.86 11.39 6.34
C GLY A 74 11.60 11.08 5.54
N ALA A 75 10.53 10.74 6.27
CA ALA A 75 9.26 10.38 5.65
C ALA A 75 8.49 11.60 5.18
N GLY A 76 7.94 11.53 3.99
CA GLY A 76 7.03 12.54 3.47
C GLY A 76 5.61 12.32 3.99
N LYS A 77 4.66 13.02 3.39
CA LYS A 77 3.25 12.80 3.71
C LYS A 77 2.78 11.49 3.09
N PRO A 78 1.96 10.70 3.79
CA PRO A 78 1.35 9.54 3.16
C PRO A 78 0.50 9.96 1.95
N SER A 79 0.41 9.09 0.97
CA SER A 79 -0.52 9.28 -0.15
C SER A 79 -1.95 9.23 0.39
N GLU A 80 -2.90 9.63 -0.44
CA GLU A 80 -4.30 9.37 -0.13
C GLU A 80 -4.49 7.87 -0.07
N SER A 81 -5.41 7.42 0.79
CA SER A 81 -5.69 5.99 0.86
C SER A 81 -6.29 5.49 -0.44
N SER A 82 -5.98 4.25 -0.77
CA SER A 82 -6.56 3.60 -1.93
C SER A 82 -8.07 3.42 -1.74
N ALA A 83 -8.76 3.08 -2.81
CA ALA A 83 -10.15 2.68 -2.71
C ALA A 83 -10.26 1.44 -1.81
N ILE A 84 -11.37 1.33 -1.09
CA ILE A 84 -11.64 0.15 -0.26
C ILE A 84 -11.78 -1.06 -1.18
N THR A 85 -11.03 -2.11 -0.86
CA THR A 85 -11.01 -3.33 -1.66
C THR A 85 -11.25 -4.54 -0.78
N ILE A 86 -12.16 -5.40 -1.19
CA ILE A 86 -12.49 -6.62 -0.45
C ILE A 86 -11.52 -7.72 -0.84
N ALA A 87 -10.98 -8.43 0.16
CA ALA A 87 -10.11 -9.57 -0.06
C ALA A 87 -10.96 -10.79 -0.45
N MET A 88 -11.08 -11.05 -1.73
CA MET A 88 -11.85 -12.18 -2.24
C MET A 88 -11.33 -12.59 -3.61
N ASP A 89 -11.50 -13.87 -3.93
CA ASP A 89 -11.09 -14.35 -5.24
C ASP A 89 -12.00 -13.75 -6.32
N PRO A 90 -11.46 -13.54 -7.53
CA PRO A 90 -12.28 -13.11 -8.64
C PRO A 90 -13.40 -14.12 -8.88
N ILE A 91 -14.58 -13.62 -9.22
CA ILE A 91 -15.69 -14.50 -9.58
C ILE A 91 -15.37 -15.10 -10.94
N GLY A 92 -15.16 -16.42 -10.94
CA GLY A 92 -14.91 -17.16 -12.18
C GLY A 92 -16.19 -17.31 -12.98
N MET A 93 -16.07 -17.08 -14.26
CA MET A 93 -17.19 -17.27 -15.17
C MET A 93 -16.81 -18.26 -16.24
#